data_b604aba6f93f6dd59c17df673144a812
#
_entry.id   b604aba6f93f6dd59c17df673144a812
#
_cell.length_a   1.000
_cell.length_b   1.000
_cell.length_c   1.000
_cell.angle_alpha   90.00
_cell.angle_beta   90.00
_cell.angle_gamma   90.00
#
_symmetry.space_group_name_H-M   'P 1'
#
loop_
_entity.id
_entity.type
_entity.pdbx_description
1 polymer ?
#
loop_
_entity_poly.entity_id
_entity_poly.type
_entity_poly.pdbx_seq_one_letter_code
_entity_poly.pdbx_strand_id
1 'polypeptide(L)'
;MIADNDNTGGEEEILEFPCEFPLKIMGRDETAFRDAAISIVETHAGPLSDDAVRSRSSRDGNFVALTVTIVATSREQLDAIYTELSAHDDILMAL
;
A
#
# COMPACT_ATOMS: atom_id res chain seq x y z
N MET A 1 -28.47 -11.40 14.34
CA MET A 1 -28.07 -11.18 14.07
C MET A 1 -27.72 -11.33 13.55
N ILE A 2 -27.54 -11.35 13.54
CA ILE A 2 -27.01 -11.30 13.13
C ILE A 2 -26.40 -11.22 12.56
N ALA A 3 -26.28 -11.29 12.42
CA ALA A 3 -25.60 -11.03 11.92
C ALA A 3 -25.03 -10.76 11.33
N ASP A 4 -25.32 -10.60 11.14
CA ASP A 4 -24.84 -10.20 10.61
C ASP A 4 -24.19 -9.71 10.31
N ASN A 5 -24.31 -9.47 10.55
CA ASN A 5 -23.80 -8.86 10.44
C ASN A 5 -23.08 -8.63 10.16
N ASP A 6 -23.31 -8.33 10.09
CA ASP A 6 -22.60 -8.09 10.07
C ASP A 6 -21.86 -8.23 9.74
N ASN A 7 -21.66 -8.04 9.46
CA ASN A 7 -20.64 -8.46 9.03
C ASN A 7 -19.83 -7.86 8.18
N THR A 8 -20.16 -7.10 7.56
CA THR A 8 -19.28 -6.48 6.68
C THR A 8 -18.31 -5.57 7.36
N GLY A 9 -18.73 -4.85 8.32
CA GLY A 9 -17.79 -4.12 9.15
C GLY A 9 -16.83 -5.07 9.81
N GLY A 10 -17.26 -6.29 9.98
CA GLY A 10 -16.44 -7.27 10.63
C GLY A 10 -15.16 -7.61 9.90
N GLU A 11 -15.12 -7.37 8.61
CA GLU A 11 -13.90 -7.66 7.87
C GLU A 11 -12.74 -6.84 8.32
N GLU A 12 -12.99 -5.61 8.70
CA GLU A 12 -11.93 -4.76 9.19
C GLU A 12 -11.41 -5.25 10.51
N GLU A 13 -12.25 -5.90 11.25
CA GLU A 13 -11.90 -6.36 12.57
C GLU A 13 -11.02 -7.57 12.56
N ILE A 14 -10.89 -8.24 11.42
CA ILE A 14 -9.99 -9.38 11.36
C ILE A 14 -8.55 -8.95 11.16
N LEU A 15 -8.30 -7.67 10.89
CA LEU A 15 -6.93 -7.18 10.87
C LEU A 15 -6.42 -7.09 12.29
N GLU A 16 -5.38 -7.84 12.57
CA GLU A 16 -4.75 -7.82 13.88
C GLU A 16 -3.33 -7.31 13.71
N PHE A 17 -2.99 -6.31 14.50
CA PHE A 17 -1.68 -5.68 14.41
C PHE A 17 -0.77 -6.21 15.49
N PRO A 18 0.51 -6.39 15.18
CA PRO A 18 1.12 -6.17 13.87
C PRO A 18 0.81 -7.30 12.91
N CYS A 19 0.78 -6.98 11.62
CA CYS A 19 0.55 -8.01 10.62
C CYS A 19 1.23 -7.61 9.31
N GLU A 20 1.50 -8.59 8.47
CA GLU A 20 1.98 -8.31 7.13
C GLU A 20 0.84 -7.77 6.29
N PHE A 21 1.12 -6.71 5.56
CA PHE A 21 0.08 -6.05 4.79
C PHE A 21 0.66 -5.65 3.43
N PRO A 22 0.11 -6.17 2.33
CA PRO A 22 0.60 -5.82 1.00
C PRO A 22 -0.11 -4.56 0.50
N LEU A 23 0.68 -3.55 0.19
CA LEU A 23 0.19 -2.32 -0.42
C LEU A 23 0.37 -2.43 -1.91
N LYS A 24 -0.66 -2.13 -2.68
CA LYS A 24 -0.57 -2.10 -4.14
C LYS A 24 -0.63 -0.66 -4.61
N ILE A 25 0.42 -0.24 -5.29
CA ILE A 25 0.60 1.15 -5.67
C ILE A 25 0.88 1.19 -7.16
N MET A 26 0.10 1.96 -7.89
CA MET A 26 0.22 2.04 -9.34
C MET A 26 0.59 3.43 -9.77
N GLY A 27 1.43 3.51 -10.79
CA GLY A 27 1.82 4.77 -11.38
C GLY A 27 2.44 4.55 -12.73
N ARG A 28 2.95 5.62 -13.32
CA ARG A 28 3.67 5.51 -14.58
C ARG A 28 5.02 4.91 -14.30
N ASP A 29 5.55 4.20 -15.30
CA ASP A 29 6.84 3.50 -15.13
C ASP A 29 7.96 4.52 -15.23
N GLU A 30 8.16 5.26 -14.16
CA GLU A 30 9.17 6.31 -14.05
C GLU A 30 9.85 6.20 -12.71
N THR A 31 11.12 6.58 -12.69
CA THR A 31 11.88 6.56 -11.44
C THR A 31 11.22 7.42 -10.37
N ALA A 32 10.67 8.58 -10.76
CA ALA A 32 10.04 9.48 -9.80
C ALA A 32 8.89 8.80 -9.07
N PHE A 33 8.08 8.00 -9.79
CA PHE A 33 6.99 7.27 -9.15
C PHE A 33 7.52 6.28 -8.12
N ARG A 34 8.51 5.49 -8.53
CA ARG A 34 9.04 4.46 -7.64
C ARG A 34 9.65 5.08 -6.40
N ASP A 35 10.44 6.14 -6.59
CA ASP A 35 11.09 6.80 -5.47
C ASP A 35 10.06 7.40 -4.52
N ALA A 36 9.02 8.02 -5.06
CA ALA A 36 7.98 8.62 -4.22
C ALA A 36 7.25 7.56 -3.42
N ALA A 37 6.86 6.47 -4.09
CA ALA A 37 6.11 5.41 -3.40
C ALA A 37 6.93 4.79 -2.28
N ILE A 38 8.18 4.46 -2.55
CA ILE A 38 9.05 3.84 -1.55
C ILE A 38 9.29 4.81 -0.40
N SER A 39 9.57 6.08 -0.71
CA SER A 39 9.86 7.07 0.31
C SER A 39 8.67 7.28 1.25
N ILE A 40 7.46 7.36 0.69
CA ILE A 40 6.27 7.54 1.51
C ILE A 40 6.07 6.35 2.44
N VAL A 41 6.19 5.13 1.89
CA VAL A 41 5.98 3.94 2.71
C VAL A 41 7.04 3.85 3.79
N GLU A 42 8.30 4.12 3.46
CA GLU A 42 9.38 4.03 4.45
C GLU A 42 9.24 5.06 5.55
N THR A 43 8.68 6.21 5.24
CA THR A 43 8.45 7.24 6.27
C THR A 43 7.58 6.69 7.40
N HIS A 44 6.64 5.83 7.07
CA HIS A 44 5.68 5.33 8.06
C HIS A 44 5.98 3.92 8.53
N ALA A 45 6.68 3.13 7.72
CA ALA A 45 6.88 1.71 8.01
C ALA A 45 8.34 1.35 8.27
N GLY A 46 9.25 2.30 8.08
CA GLY A 46 10.68 2.04 8.25
C GLY A 46 11.30 1.46 6.98
N PRO A 47 12.60 1.20 7.02
CA PRO A 47 13.32 0.74 5.84
C PRO A 47 12.75 -0.55 5.29
N LEU A 48 12.69 -0.64 3.96
CA LEU A 48 12.16 -1.81 3.28
C LEU A 48 13.33 -2.62 2.73
N SER A 49 13.23 -3.94 2.86
CA SER A 49 14.18 -4.82 2.20
C SER A 49 13.80 -4.96 0.74
N ASP A 50 14.75 -5.41 -0.07
CA ASP A 50 14.47 -5.61 -1.49
C ASP A 50 13.34 -6.61 -1.69
N ASP A 51 13.25 -7.60 -0.82
CA ASP A 51 12.21 -8.62 -0.94
C ASP A 51 10.82 -8.08 -0.68
N ALA A 52 10.72 -6.95 0.01
CA ALA A 52 9.44 -6.38 0.38
C ALA A 52 8.77 -5.66 -0.80
N VAL A 53 9.51 -5.38 -1.86
CA VAL A 53 9.00 -4.60 -2.98
C VAL A 53 9.05 -5.45 -4.24
N ARG A 54 7.90 -5.63 -4.87
CA ARG A 54 7.80 -6.32 -6.14
C ARG A 54 7.18 -5.38 -7.14
N SER A 55 7.64 -5.45 -8.38
CA SER A 55 7.10 -4.58 -9.42
C SER A 55 6.63 -5.42 -10.60
N ARG A 56 5.60 -4.93 -11.24
CA ARG A 56 5.04 -5.58 -12.41
C ARG A 56 4.67 -4.50 -13.41
N SER A 57 5.26 -4.56 -14.59
CA SER A 57 4.98 -3.59 -15.65
C SER A 57 3.70 -3.98 -16.38
N SER A 58 2.99 -2.97 -16.88
CA SER A 58 1.84 -3.22 -17.73
C SER A 58 2.32 -3.79 -19.05
N ARG A 59 1.36 -4.30 -19.82
CA ARG A 59 1.67 -4.90 -21.12
C ARG A 59 2.41 -3.92 -22.02
N ASP A 60 1.99 -2.67 -22.01
CA ASP A 60 2.57 -1.65 -22.88
C ASP A 60 3.83 -1.02 -22.30
N GLY A 61 4.16 -1.32 -21.05
CA GLY A 61 5.34 -0.75 -20.43
C GLY A 61 5.17 0.67 -19.93
N ASN A 62 3.95 1.22 -19.99
CA ASN A 62 3.71 2.61 -19.59
C ASN A 62 3.41 2.76 -18.11
N PHE A 63 2.96 1.70 -17.49
CA PHE A 63 2.55 1.74 -16.09
C PHE A 63 3.23 0.62 -15.34
N VAL A 64 3.37 0.82 -14.05
CA VAL A 64 3.93 -0.20 -13.18
C VAL A 64 3.09 -0.29 -11.92
N ALA A 65 2.93 -1.50 -11.43
CA ALA A 65 2.28 -1.76 -10.14
C ALA A 65 3.34 -2.26 -9.19
N LEU A 66 3.45 -1.61 -8.06
CA LEU A 66 4.33 -2.05 -6.98
C LEU A 66 3.49 -2.74 -5.94
N THR A 67 3.96 -3.88 -5.48
CA THR A 67 3.41 -4.52 -4.29
C THR A 67 4.46 -4.37 -3.20
N VAL A 68 4.11 -3.63 -2.17
CA VAL A 68 5.03 -3.33 -1.08
C VAL A 68 4.46 -3.97 0.17
N THR A 69 5.15 -4.97 0.69
CA THR A 69 4.70 -5.68 1.88
C THR A 69 5.36 -5.06 3.09
N ILE A 70 4.56 -4.57 4.01
CA ILE A 70 5.04 -3.94 5.23
C ILE A 70 4.53 -4.71 6.43
N VAL A 71 5.14 -4.44 7.57
CA VAL A 71 4.54 -4.85 8.85
C VAL A 71 3.67 -3.68 9.30
N ALA A 72 2.38 -3.86 9.19
CA ALA A 72 1.44 -2.84 9.61
C ALA A 72 1.27 -2.91 11.12
N THR A 73 1.42 -1.78 11.80
CA THR A 73 1.38 -1.75 13.26
C THR A 73 0.10 -1.13 13.79
N SER A 74 -0.64 -0.40 12.97
CA SER A 74 -1.87 0.23 13.41
C SER A 74 -2.67 0.68 12.21
N ARG A 75 -3.96 0.93 12.43
CA ARG A 75 -4.79 1.49 11.38
C ARG A 75 -4.35 2.90 11.03
N GLU A 76 -3.93 3.65 12.04
CA GLU A 76 -3.46 5.01 11.80
C GLU A 76 -2.26 5.05 10.87
N GLN A 77 -1.36 4.08 11.00
CA GLN A 77 -0.22 3.99 10.11
C GLN A 77 -0.69 3.77 8.67
N LEU A 78 -1.62 2.84 8.47
CA LEU A 78 -2.12 2.55 7.13
C LEU A 78 -2.85 3.75 6.55
N ASP A 79 -3.67 4.43 7.35
CA ASP A 79 -4.39 5.60 6.88
C ASP A 79 -3.43 6.70 6.46
N ALA A 80 -2.36 6.91 7.21
CA ALA A 80 -1.36 7.92 6.87
C ALA A 80 -0.68 7.58 5.54
N ILE A 81 -0.34 6.32 5.35
CA ILE A 81 0.30 5.88 4.11
C ILE A 81 -0.63 6.14 2.93
N TYR A 82 -1.89 5.70 3.02
CA TYR A 82 -2.83 5.85 1.93
C TYR A 82 -3.11 7.32 1.63
N THR A 83 -3.20 8.14 2.68
CA THR A 83 -3.44 9.57 2.49
C THR A 83 -2.30 10.22 1.72
N GLU A 84 -1.06 9.92 2.09
CA GLU A 84 0.08 10.52 1.40
C GLU A 84 0.23 9.99 -0.01
N LEU A 85 -0.01 8.69 -0.20
CA LEU A 85 0.06 8.13 -1.55
C LEU A 85 -0.99 8.78 -2.45
N SER A 86 -2.20 8.93 -1.94
CA SER A 86 -3.28 9.49 -2.75
C SER A 86 -3.07 10.96 -3.07
N ALA A 87 -2.31 11.66 -2.25
CA ALA A 87 -2.08 13.08 -2.45
C ALA A 87 -0.90 13.35 -3.39
N HIS A 88 -0.12 12.34 -3.74
CA HIS A 88 1.08 12.53 -4.56
C HIS A 88 0.74 12.43 -6.03
N ASP A 89 1.22 13.41 -6.81
CA ASP A 89 0.85 13.51 -8.22
C ASP A 89 1.34 12.32 -9.05
N ASP A 90 2.44 11.72 -8.66
CA ASP A 90 3.01 10.61 -9.42
C ASP A 90 2.33 9.28 -9.15
N ILE A 91 1.44 9.23 -8.17
CA ILE A 91 0.76 8.00 -7.80
C ILE A 91 -0.65 8.04 -8.33
N LEU A 92 -0.97 7.08 -9.20
CA LEU A 92 -2.27 7.03 -9.84
C LEU A 92 -3.30 6.32 -8.97
N MET A 93 -2.86 5.31 -8.24
CA MET A 93 -3.80 4.51 -7.45
C MET A 93 -3.04 3.79 -6.34
N ALA A 94 -3.66 3.67 -5.19
CA ALA A 94 -3.15 2.89 -4.07
C ALA A 94 -4.29 2.06 -3.49
N LEU A 95 -4.03 0.76 -3.35
CA LEU A 95 -5.03 -0.18 -2.84
C LEU A 95 -4.53 -0.90 -1.61
#